data_b2fbcfadc9eed40d46e0c8176d6120cd
#
_entry.id   b2fbcfadc9eed40d46e0c8176d6120cd
#
_cell.length_a   1.000
_cell.length_b   1.000
_cell.length_c   1.000
_cell.angle_alpha   90.00
_cell.angle_beta   90.00
_cell.angle_gamma   90.00
#
_symmetry.space_group_name_H-M   'P 1'
#
loop_
_entity.id
_entity.type
_entity.pdbx_description
1 polymer ?
#
loop_
_entity_poly.entity_id
_entity_poly.type
_entity_poly.pdbx_seq_one_letter_code
_entity_poly.pdbx_strand_id
1 'polypeptide(L)'
;PQKKAVVVYDTMWKSTETMANAIAEGISSTGVKVKPIHIRSSHRSDIMTDVLDAAAVVVGSPTLNNQMFPTVADVLVYMKGLKPVNKIGGAFGSYGWSGESVKQVAAELAAMKFSMIEPGPRLQYVPDGDGLAACIEYGRKIGEAVNAD
;
A
#
# COMPACT_ATOMS: atom_id res chain seq x y z
N PRO A 1 17.64 -4.08 -3.52
CA PRO A 1 16.80 -3.33 -2.58
C PRO A 1 17.13 -3.67 -1.13
N GLN A 2 16.95 -2.71 -0.25
CA GLN A 2 17.14 -2.94 1.18
C GLN A 2 15.91 -3.65 1.76
N LYS A 3 16.11 -4.33 2.89
CA LYS A 3 15.01 -4.97 3.61
C LYS A 3 14.17 -3.92 4.32
N LYS A 4 13.44 -3.14 3.52
CA LYS A 4 12.49 -2.15 4.03
C LYS A 4 11.25 -2.16 3.17
N ALA A 5 10.17 -1.64 3.72
CA ALA A 5 8.90 -1.52 3.02
C ALA A 5 8.43 -0.07 3.03
N VAL A 6 7.70 0.33 2.02
CA VAL A 6 7.01 1.61 2.00
C VAL A 6 5.51 1.34 1.90
N VAL A 7 4.74 2.14 2.62
CA VAL A 7 3.28 2.10 2.57
C VAL A 7 2.85 3.46 2.03
N VAL A 8 2.53 3.49 0.74
CA VAL A 8 2.22 4.72 0.01
C VAL A 8 0.71 4.82 -0.10
N TYR A 9 0.14 5.93 0.38
CA TYR A 9 -1.30 6.05 0.42
C TYR A 9 -1.77 7.49 0.26
N ASP A 10 -3.03 7.61 -0.14
CA ASP A 10 -3.77 8.84 0.08
C ASP A 10 -5.04 8.50 0.84
N THR A 11 -5.72 9.50 1.37
CA THR A 11 -6.84 9.25 2.26
C THR A 11 -7.94 10.29 2.06
N MET A 12 -9.17 9.84 2.30
CA MET A 12 -10.33 10.68 2.46
C MET A 12 -10.90 10.34 3.84
N TRP A 13 -11.12 11.34 4.69
CA TRP A 13 -11.65 11.14 6.04
C TRP A 13 -10.74 10.30 6.94
N LYS A 14 -9.44 10.22 6.63
CA LYS A 14 -8.41 9.53 7.40
C LYS A 14 -8.57 8.01 7.53
N SER A 15 -9.57 7.41 6.91
CA SER A 15 -9.78 5.97 7.02
C SER A 15 -8.63 5.16 6.42
N THR A 16 -8.17 5.54 5.23
CA THR A 16 -7.04 4.86 4.58
C THR A 16 -5.74 5.08 5.36
N GLU A 17 -5.56 6.25 5.97
CA GLU A 17 -4.40 6.51 6.82
C GLU A 17 -4.37 5.59 8.04
N THR A 18 -5.51 5.39 8.67
CA THR A 18 -5.62 4.48 9.82
C THR A 18 -5.23 3.06 9.42
N MET A 19 -5.70 2.62 8.24
CA MET A 19 -5.32 1.32 7.70
C MET A 19 -3.82 1.25 7.39
N ALA A 20 -3.26 2.31 6.79
CA ALA A 20 -1.85 2.37 6.44
C ALA A 20 -0.97 2.23 7.68
N ASN A 21 -1.33 2.92 8.77
CA ASN A 21 -0.59 2.85 10.02
C ASN A 21 -0.67 1.45 10.65
N ALA A 22 -1.82 0.79 10.56
CA ALA A 22 -1.98 -0.57 11.08
C ALA A 22 -1.14 -1.57 10.28
N ILE A 23 -1.11 -1.43 8.95
CA ILE A 23 -0.28 -2.27 8.09
C ILE A 23 1.21 -2.05 8.41
N ALA A 24 1.60 -0.78 8.59
CA ALA A 24 2.98 -0.45 8.94
C ALA A 24 3.38 -1.06 10.29
N GLU A 25 2.47 -1.06 11.28
CA GLU A 25 2.70 -1.71 12.56
C GLU A 25 2.96 -3.21 12.39
N GLY A 26 2.15 -3.87 11.55
CA GLY A 26 2.34 -5.29 11.26
C GLY A 26 3.68 -5.58 10.60
N ILE A 27 4.08 -4.76 9.63
CA ILE A 27 5.39 -4.90 8.98
C ILE A 27 6.51 -4.71 10.00
N SER A 28 6.41 -3.66 10.80
CA SER A 28 7.44 -3.33 11.80
C SER A 28 7.61 -4.46 12.82
N SER A 29 6.53 -5.17 13.15
CA SER A 29 6.58 -6.27 14.12
C SER A 29 7.47 -7.43 13.65
N THR A 30 7.77 -7.52 12.36
CA THR A 30 8.64 -8.55 11.79
C THR A 30 10.11 -8.13 11.74
N GLY A 31 10.44 -6.92 12.20
CA GLY A 31 11.80 -6.39 12.17
C GLY A 31 12.15 -5.65 10.88
N VAL A 32 11.24 -5.59 9.93
CA VAL A 32 11.43 -4.86 8.66
C VAL A 32 11.20 -3.38 8.91
N LYS A 33 12.11 -2.54 8.41
CA LYS A 33 11.90 -1.08 8.46
C LYS A 33 10.75 -0.71 7.54
N VAL A 34 9.87 0.17 8.00
CA VAL A 34 8.71 0.57 7.22
C VAL A 34 8.55 2.09 7.27
N LYS A 35 8.20 2.66 6.13
CA LYS A 35 7.94 4.11 6.02
C LYS A 35 6.56 4.32 5.42
N PRO A 36 5.60 4.80 6.22
CA PRO A 36 4.33 5.27 5.66
C PRO A 36 4.54 6.60 4.93
N ILE A 37 3.94 6.73 3.76
CA ILE A 37 4.10 7.92 2.93
C ILE A 37 2.73 8.42 2.50
N HIS A 38 2.34 9.60 2.98
CA HIS A 38 1.10 10.26 2.58
C HIS A 38 1.38 11.04 1.29
N ILE A 39 0.72 10.66 0.20
CA ILE A 39 1.03 11.17 -1.14
C ILE A 39 0.92 12.70 -1.21
N ARG A 40 -0.20 13.26 -0.74
CA ARG A 40 -0.43 14.71 -0.84
C ARG A 40 0.51 15.55 0.02
N SER A 41 1.16 14.94 1.00
CA SER A 41 2.12 15.62 1.88
C SER A 41 3.56 15.40 1.44
N SER A 42 3.79 14.77 0.29
CA SER A 42 5.12 14.34 -0.14
C SER A 42 5.38 14.75 -1.58
N HIS A 43 6.66 14.95 -1.89
CA HIS A 43 7.09 15.17 -3.27
C HIS A 43 7.12 13.84 -4.01
N ARG A 44 6.62 13.82 -5.26
CA ARG A 44 6.60 12.61 -6.07
C ARG A 44 8.00 12.02 -6.26
N SER A 45 9.01 12.84 -6.46
CA SER A 45 10.39 12.37 -6.61
C SER A 45 10.91 11.68 -5.36
N ASP A 46 10.54 12.18 -4.18
CA ASP A 46 10.93 11.55 -2.91
C ASP A 46 10.24 10.21 -2.72
N ILE A 47 8.96 10.14 -3.12
CA ILE A 47 8.22 8.87 -3.08
C ILE A 47 8.92 7.83 -3.96
N MET A 48 9.31 8.23 -5.17
CA MET A 48 9.95 7.30 -6.10
C MET A 48 11.32 6.84 -5.61
N THR A 49 12.08 7.72 -4.97
CA THR A 49 13.36 7.34 -4.36
C THR A 49 13.16 6.25 -3.31
N ASP A 50 12.16 6.43 -2.44
CA ASP A 50 11.86 5.45 -1.40
C ASP A 50 11.34 4.13 -2.00
N VAL A 51 10.51 4.21 -3.04
CA VAL A 51 9.99 3.02 -3.73
C VAL A 51 11.12 2.21 -4.35
N LEU A 52 12.03 2.86 -5.06
CA LEU A 52 13.12 2.15 -5.73
C LEU A 52 14.05 1.46 -4.74
N ASP A 53 14.18 2.00 -3.55
CA ASP A 53 15.06 1.47 -2.50
C ASP A 53 14.39 0.36 -1.67
N ALA A 54 13.09 0.19 -1.76
CA ALA A 54 12.33 -0.73 -0.91
C ALA A 54 12.21 -2.13 -1.51
N ALA A 55 12.16 -3.14 -0.65
CA ALA A 55 11.87 -4.52 -1.06
C ALA A 55 10.36 -4.74 -1.23
N ALA A 56 9.53 -4.01 -0.51
CA ALA A 56 8.08 -4.12 -0.60
C ALA A 56 7.43 -2.75 -0.75
N VAL A 57 6.43 -2.69 -1.62
CA VAL A 57 5.66 -1.48 -1.87
C VAL A 57 4.18 -1.81 -1.67
N VAL A 58 3.56 -1.19 -0.68
CA VAL A 58 2.15 -1.38 -0.37
C VAL A 58 1.45 -0.07 -0.68
N VAL A 59 0.39 -0.13 -1.49
CA VAL A 59 -0.29 1.07 -1.96
C VAL A 59 -1.74 1.04 -1.51
N GLY A 60 -2.18 2.13 -0.91
CA GLY A 60 -3.53 2.28 -0.39
C GLY A 60 -4.28 3.46 -0.97
N SER A 61 -5.58 3.26 -1.19
CA SER A 61 -6.45 4.27 -1.77
C SER A 61 -7.86 4.17 -1.24
N PRO A 62 -8.53 5.32 -0.98
CA PRO A 62 -9.98 5.29 -0.87
C PRO A 62 -10.58 5.07 -2.25
N THR A 63 -11.82 4.59 -2.30
CA THR A 63 -12.56 4.46 -3.55
C THR A 63 -13.36 5.73 -3.81
N LEU A 64 -13.18 6.31 -4.98
CA LEU A 64 -13.91 7.50 -5.43
C LEU A 64 -14.52 7.20 -6.78
N ASN A 65 -15.84 7.31 -6.89
CA ASN A 65 -16.57 7.02 -8.15
C ASN A 65 -16.20 5.65 -8.73
N ASN A 66 -16.14 4.64 -7.86
CA ASN A 66 -15.79 3.25 -8.21
C ASN A 66 -14.36 3.09 -8.73
N GLN A 67 -13.49 4.04 -8.43
CA GLN A 67 -12.11 4.03 -8.89
C GLN A 67 -11.15 4.38 -7.75
N MET A 68 -9.88 4.07 -7.95
CA MET A 68 -8.85 4.52 -7.03
C MET A 68 -8.74 6.05 -7.07
N PHE A 69 -8.25 6.63 -6.00
CA PHE A 69 -8.10 8.06 -5.85
C PHE A 69 -7.12 8.61 -6.90
N PRO A 70 -7.40 9.80 -7.50
CA PRO A 70 -6.55 10.31 -8.60
C PRO A 70 -5.08 10.47 -8.25
N THR A 71 -4.74 10.89 -7.04
CA THR A 71 -3.34 11.04 -6.62
C THR A 71 -2.63 9.69 -6.58
N VAL A 72 -3.34 8.63 -6.21
CA VAL A 72 -2.80 7.27 -6.18
C VAL A 72 -2.58 6.80 -7.62
N ALA A 73 -3.53 7.04 -8.51
CA ALA A 73 -3.37 6.69 -9.92
C ALA A 73 -2.15 7.37 -10.54
N ASP A 74 -1.94 8.65 -10.22
CA ASP A 74 -0.79 9.41 -10.71
C ASP A 74 0.53 8.79 -10.24
N VAL A 75 0.63 8.44 -8.97
CA VAL A 75 1.83 7.80 -8.42
C VAL A 75 2.09 6.47 -9.11
N LEU A 76 1.05 5.65 -9.33
CA LEU A 76 1.22 4.36 -9.98
C LEU A 76 1.68 4.49 -11.42
N VAL A 77 1.17 5.46 -12.16
CA VAL A 77 1.61 5.72 -13.54
C VAL A 77 3.09 6.10 -13.56
N TYR A 78 3.49 6.98 -12.66
CA TYR A 78 4.88 7.42 -12.58
C TYR A 78 5.80 6.27 -12.16
N MET A 79 5.37 5.47 -11.19
CA MET A 79 6.11 4.30 -10.72
C MET A 79 6.33 3.30 -11.86
N LYS A 80 5.28 3.02 -12.63
CA LYS A 80 5.34 2.11 -13.77
C LYS A 80 6.38 2.57 -14.80
N GLY A 81 6.47 3.88 -15.02
CA GLY A 81 7.44 4.44 -15.95
C GLY A 81 8.89 4.25 -15.51
N LEU A 82 9.14 4.14 -14.22
CA LEU A 82 10.49 3.92 -13.68
C LEU A 82 10.91 2.45 -13.67
N LYS A 83 9.99 1.53 -13.99
CA LYS A 83 10.24 0.08 -14.13
C LYS A 83 10.94 -0.53 -12.91
N PRO A 84 10.39 -0.38 -11.70
CA PRO A 84 10.98 -1.05 -10.53
C PRO A 84 10.91 -2.57 -10.69
N VAL A 85 11.89 -3.28 -10.14
CA VAL A 85 12.01 -4.72 -10.30
C VAL A 85 12.17 -5.44 -8.95
N ASN A 86 11.79 -6.72 -8.93
CA ASN A 86 11.99 -7.61 -7.78
C ASN A 86 11.35 -7.10 -6.50
N LYS A 87 10.12 -6.60 -6.60
CA LYS A 87 9.41 -6.05 -5.46
C LYS A 87 8.26 -6.94 -5.03
N ILE A 88 8.01 -6.94 -3.72
CA ILE A 88 6.79 -7.49 -3.15
C ILE A 88 5.76 -6.37 -3.19
N GLY A 89 4.55 -6.68 -3.59
CA GLY A 89 3.48 -5.69 -3.69
C GLY A 89 2.30 -6.02 -2.81
N GLY A 90 1.63 -4.98 -2.33
CA GLY A 90 0.40 -5.12 -1.59
C GLY A 90 -0.53 -3.96 -1.90
N ALA A 91 -1.82 -4.19 -1.74
CA ALA A 91 -2.85 -3.18 -1.98
C ALA A 91 -3.86 -3.20 -0.85
N PHE A 92 -4.36 -2.03 -0.50
CA PHE A 92 -5.42 -1.92 0.50
C PHE A 92 -6.26 -0.69 0.21
N GLY A 93 -7.39 -0.59 0.87
CA GLY A 93 -8.22 0.58 0.65
C GLY A 93 -9.46 0.62 1.50
N SER A 94 -10.03 1.82 1.60
CA SER A 94 -11.30 2.07 2.27
C SER A 94 -12.36 2.45 1.23
N TYR A 95 -13.61 2.21 1.57
CA TYR A 95 -14.71 2.52 0.66
C TYR A 95 -15.99 2.80 1.45
N GLY A 96 -16.85 3.66 0.86
CA GLY A 96 -18.17 3.87 1.39
C GLY A 96 -19.21 3.04 0.66
N TRP A 97 -18.98 2.77 -0.63
CA TRP A 97 -19.99 2.15 -1.48
C TRP A 97 -19.48 0.86 -2.12
N SER A 98 -18.31 0.88 -2.75
CA SER A 98 -17.68 -0.30 -3.35
C SER A 98 -16.19 -0.30 -3.12
N GLY A 99 -15.58 -1.49 -3.11
CA GLY A 99 -14.15 -1.66 -2.84
C GLY A 99 -13.28 -1.78 -4.08
N GLU A 100 -13.66 -1.13 -5.18
CA GLU A 100 -12.97 -1.29 -6.47
C GLU A 100 -11.54 -0.77 -6.46
N SER A 101 -11.20 0.21 -5.60
CA SER A 101 -9.85 0.78 -5.57
C SER A 101 -8.79 -0.28 -5.30
N VAL A 102 -9.06 -1.22 -4.41
CA VAL A 102 -8.07 -2.26 -4.06
C VAL A 102 -7.75 -3.14 -5.26
N LYS A 103 -8.78 -3.53 -6.01
CA LYS A 103 -8.60 -4.33 -7.22
C LYS A 103 -7.79 -3.59 -8.28
N GLN A 104 -8.08 -2.30 -8.46
CA GLN A 104 -7.39 -1.48 -9.45
C GLN A 104 -5.92 -1.27 -9.07
N VAL A 105 -5.65 -0.97 -7.80
CA VAL A 105 -4.28 -0.82 -7.31
C VAL A 105 -3.51 -2.14 -7.47
N ALA A 106 -4.12 -3.26 -7.06
CA ALA A 106 -3.47 -4.56 -7.16
C ALA A 106 -3.15 -4.91 -8.62
N ALA A 107 -4.07 -4.62 -9.54
CA ALA A 107 -3.87 -4.88 -10.97
C ALA A 107 -2.70 -4.07 -11.52
N GLU A 108 -2.57 -2.81 -11.12
CA GLU A 108 -1.47 -1.96 -11.58
C GLU A 108 -0.11 -2.46 -11.07
N LEU A 109 -0.04 -2.86 -9.79
CA LEU A 109 1.20 -3.40 -9.22
C LEU A 109 1.56 -4.75 -9.86
N ALA A 110 0.57 -5.60 -10.09
CA ALA A 110 0.79 -6.88 -10.77
C ALA A 110 1.29 -6.67 -12.20
N ALA A 111 0.81 -5.64 -12.89
CA ALA A 111 1.27 -5.30 -14.23
C ALA A 111 2.75 -4.87 -14.23
N MET A 112 3.27 -4.38 -13.12
CA MET A 112 4.68 -4.07 -12.94
C MET A 112 5.52 -5.30 -12.56
N LYS A 113 4.92 -6.49 -12.55
CA LYS A 113 5.58 -7.76 -12.21
C LYS A 113 5.96 -7.85 -10.72
N PHE A 114 5.25 -7.16 -9.84
CA PHE A 114 5.44 -7.31 -8.40
C PHE A 114 4.86 -8.65 -7.93
N SER A 115 5.52 -9.26 -6.95
CA SER A 115 5.01 -10.47 -6.28
C SER A 115 3.96 -10.03 -5.27
N MET A 116 2.70 -10.20 -5.61
CA MET A 116 1.58 -9.67 -4.83
C MET A 116 1.23 -10.53 -3.63
N ILE A 117 1.03 -9.87 -2.50
CA ILE A 117 0.44 -10.49 -1.31
C ILE A 117 -1.05 -10.19 -1.35
N GLU A 118 -1.86 -11.20 -1.54
CA GLU A 118 -3.31 -11.05 -1.72
C GLU A 118 -4.07 -12.05 -0.84
N PRO A 119 -5.32 -11.72 -0.45
CA PRO A 119 -6.01 -10.47 -0.75
C PRO A 119 -5.59 -9.35 0.18
N GLY A 120 -5.59 -8.12 -0.33
CA GLY A 120 -5.37 -6.94 0.49
C GLY A 120 -6.64 -6.53 1.23
N PRO A 121 -6.51 -5.90 2.39
CA PRO A 121 -7.68 -5.48 3.17
C PRO A 121 -8.50 -4.40 2.47
N ARG A 122 -9.81 -4.58 2.50
CA ARG A 122 -10.79 -3.60 2.02
C ARG A 122 -11.77 -3.36 3.16
N LEU A 123 -11.80 -2.15 3.69
CA LEU A 123 -12.66 -1.84 4.84
C LEU A 123 -13.64 -0.75 4.46
N GLN A 124 -14.89 -0.93 4.87
CA GLN A 124 -15.96 0.02 4.64
C GLN A 124 -15.92 1.12 5.71
N TYR A 125 -15.98 2.38 5.28
CA TYR A 125 -15.98 3.55 6.15
C TYR A 125 -14.79 3.58 7.10
N VAL A 126 -15.06 3.84 8.39
CA VAL A 126 -14.01 3.90 9.41
C VAL A 126 -13.68 2.48 9.86
N PRO A 127 -12.40 2.09 9.84
CA PRO A 127 -12.00 0.76 10.29
C PRO A 127 -12.33 0.54 11.78
N ASP A 128 -12.91 -0.61 12.09
CA ASP A 128 -13.15 -1.04 13.47
C ASP A 128 -11.99 -1.89 13.98
N GLY A 129 -12.13 -2.43 15.21
CA GLY A 129 -11.08 -3.23 15.82
C GLY A 129 -10.72 -4.48 15.02
N ASP A 130 -11.72 -5.17 14.46
CA ASP A 130 -11.47 -6.36 13.63
C ASP A 130 -10.80 -6.00 12.32
N GLY A 131 -11.22 -4.89 11.70
CA GLY A 131 -10.63 -4.41 10.48
C GLY A 131 -9.17 -3.99 10.69
N LEU A 132 -8.87 -3.32 11.79
CA LEU A 132 -7.49 -2.94 12.10
C LEU A 132 -6.62 -4.16 12.39
N ALA A 133 -7.15 -5.16 13.07
CA ALA A 133 -6.43 -6.42 13.30
C ALA A 133 -6.10 -7.11 11.98
N ALA A 134 -7.01 -7.08 11.01
CA ALA A 134 -6.77 -7.63 9.67
C ALA A 134 -5.66 -6.87 8.95
N CYS A 135 -5.61 -5.56 9.11
CA CYS A 135 -4.55 -4.73 8.51
C CYS A 135 -3.18 -5.05 9.14
N ILE A 136 -3.12 -5.19 10.45
CA ILE A 136 -1.88 -5.57 11.15
C ILE A 136 -1.40 -6.94 10.65
N GLU A 137 -2.30 -7.91 10.54
CA GLU A 137 -1.96 -9.25 10.05
C GLU A 137 -1.48 -9.21 8.60
N TYR A 138 -2.10 -8.39 7.76
CA TYR A 138 -1.66 -8.21 6.39
C TYR A 138 -0.23 -7.65 6.35
N GLY A 139 0.06 -6.64 7.18
CA GLY A 139 1.40 -6.09 7.31
C GLY A 139 2.41 -7.13 7.75
N ARG A 140 2.03 -7.98 8.70
CA ARG A 140 2.90 -9.05 9.17
C ARG A 140 3.24 -10.02 8.03
N LYS A 141 2.29 -10.37 7.19
CA LYS A 141 2.53 -11.23 6.02
C LYS A 141 3.51 -10.60 5.04
N ILE A 142 3.38 -9.30 4.81
CA ILE A 142 4.29 -8.57 3.94
C ILE A 142 5.71 -8.57 4.52
N GLY A 143 5.84 -8.28 5.81
CA GLY A 143 7.14 -8.31 6.48
C GLY A 143 7.79 -9.69 6.43
N GLU A 144 7.01 -10.73 6.64
CA GLU A 144 7.50 -12.10 6.53
C GLU A 144 7.99 -12.43 5.12
N ALA A 145 7.28 -11.95 4.11
CA ALA A 145 7.70 -12.14 2.72
C ALA A 145 9.02 -11.42 2.42
N VAL A 146 9.21 -10.21 2.96
CA VAL A 146 10.47 -9.49 2.83
C VAL A 146 11.62 -10.27 3.48
N ASN A 147 11.39 -10.83 4.67
CA ASN A 147 12.41 -11.58 5.40
C ASN A 147 12.74 -12.93 4.75
N ALA A 148 11.83 -13.47 3.95
CA ALA A 148 12.04 -14.77 3.29
C ALA A 148 13.00 -14.69 2.10
N ASP A 149 13.26 -13.49 1.60
CA ASP A 149 14.15 -13.30 0.44
C ASP A 149 15.62 -13.22 0.83
#